data_09ed56b8229f912a39806be876a1afd7
#
_entry.id   09ed56b8229f912a39806be876a1afd7
#
_cell.length_a   1.000
_cell.length_b   1.000
_cell.length_c   1.000
_cell.angle_alpha   90.00
_cell.angle_beta   90.00
_cell.angle_gamma   90.00
#
_symmetry.space_group_name_H-M   'P 1'
#
loop_
_entity.id
_entity.type
_entity.pdbx_description
1 polymer ?
#
loop_
_entity_poly.entity_id
_entity_poly.type
_entity_poly.pdbx_seq_one_letter_code
_entity_poly.pdbx_strand_id
1 'polypeptide(L)'
;VLFYGGESLKVPDTVEKIDSYACYQLGNLSDVKLNGKLKKIGDYAFYHTGISTLKLKNNIQIIGEQAFAGNNIKTVKFNKKIKLIGKYCFDDNLLRKVYLRSNPRIEEGAFPKDAVIQYSKKVKNRGSVAELEYRVKTKKLYVVANKIKKASGYQIVITQKSNKLKKKFNTKKGELNKKLKLNLKYQVKEGVIKVNSRNSIYVKVRPYFGKKNNKKYGKWSIKYKVPVYL
;
A
#
# COMPACT_ATOMS: atom_id res chain seq x y z
N VAL A 1 -23.90 13.14 11.98
CA VAL A 1 -24.31 13.03 13.38
C VAL A 1 -23.27 12.24 14.12
N LEU A 2 -22.55 12.89 15.01
CA LEU A 2 -21.53 12.32 15.86
C LEU A 2 -22.18 11.59 17.04
N PHE A 3 -21.92 10.31 17.20
CA PHE A 3 -22.20 9.60 18.43
C PHE A 3 -20.99 9.75 19.36
N TYR A 4 -21.15 10.52 20.40
CA TYR A 4 -20.23 10.56 21.54
C TYR A 4 -20.50 9.36 22.45
N GLY A 5 -19.49 8.56 22.75
CA GLY A 5 -19.41 7.78 23.98
C GLY A 5 -19.69 6.30 23.90
N GLY A 6 -19.44 5.60 22.79
CA GLY A 6 -19.56 4.14 22.76
C GLY A 6 -18.36 3.44 22.12
N GLU A 7 -18.00 2.27 22.63
CA GLU A 7 -16.95 1.39 22.03
C GLU A 7 -17.33 0.86 20.66
N SER A 8 -18.56 1.04 20.20
CA SER A 8 -19.08 0.51 18.94
C SER A 8 -19.91 1.54 18.16
N LEU A 9 -19.60 1.70 16.88
CA LEU A 9 -20.34 2.54 15.94
C LEU A 9 -21.10 1.66 14.94
N LYS A 10 -22.42 1.86 14.81
CA LYS A 10 -23.22 1.30 13.70
C LYS A 10 -23.47 2.39 12.66
N VAL A 11 -22.94 2.22 11.45
CA VAL A 11 -23.20 3.13 10.32
C VAL A 11 -24.61 2.86 9.77
N PRO A 12 -25.51 3.88 9.73
CA PRO A 12 -26.89 3.71 9.25
C PRO A 12 -26.97 3.19 7.81
N ASP A 13 -28.02 2.44 7.49
CA ASP A 13 -28.15 1.76 6.19
C ASP A 13 -28.38 2.71 5.00
N THR A 14 -28.67 3.99 5.26
CA THR A 14 -28.80 5.05 4.25
C THR A 14 -27.45 5.65 3.83
N VAL A 15 -26.37 5.46 4.62
CA VAL A 15 -25.07 6.09 4.39
C VAL A 15 -24.32 5.40 3.27
N GLU A 16 -23.98 6.13 2.22
CA GLU A 16 -23.18 5.65 1.10
C GLU A 16 -21.72 6.11 1.16
N LYS A 17 -21.43 7.15 1.95
CA LYS A 17 -20.11 7.75 2.09
C LYS A 17 -19.84 8.13 3.56
N ILE A 18 -18.66 7.83 4.04
CA ILE A 18 -18.11 8.40 5.27
C ILE A 18 -17.10 9.46 4.83
N ASP A 19 -17.26 10.68 5.30
CA ASP A 19 -16.39 11.78 4.94
C ASP A 19 -15.02 11.70 5.61
N SER A 20 -14.09 12.50 5.12
CA SER A 20 -12.76 12.62 5.72
C SER A 20 -12.87 13.12 7.16
N TYR A 21 -12.04 12.57 8.05
CA TYR A 21 -11.99 12.90 9.48
C TYR A 21 -13.28 12.60 10.27
N ALA A 22 -14.26 11.86 9.74
CA ALA A 22 -15.56 11.66 10.37
C ALA A 22 -15.51 11.07 11.79
N CYS A 23 -14.56 10.16 12.05
CA CYS A 23 -14.31 9.55 13.37
C CYS A 23 -12.83 9.69 13.78
N TYR A 24 -12.20 10.79 13.39
CA TYR A 24 -10.78 11.05 13.66
C TYR A 24 -10.48 11.08 15.16
N GLN A 25 -9.52 10.26 15.61
CA GLN A 25 -9.05 10.16 16.99
C GLN A 25 -10.14 9.82 18.04
N LEU A 26 -11.19 9.12 17.65
CA LEU A 26 -12.15 8.56 18.61
C LEU A 26 -11.56 7.30 19.28
N GLY A 27 -10.59 7.47 20.15
CA GLY A 27 -9.74 6.41 20.72
C GLY A 27 -10.49 5.26 21.44
N ASN A 28 -11.73 5.47 21.86
CA ASN A 28 -12.56 4.46 22.50
C ASN A 28 -13.39 3.63 21.52
N LEU A 29 -13.31 3.89 20.21
CA LEU A 29 -14.08 3.17 19.20
C LEU A 29 -13.37 1.88 18.80
N SER A 30 -13.71 0.76 19.44
CA SER A 30 -13.07 -0.56 19.20
C SER A 30 -13.74 -1.40 18.10
N ASP A 31 -15.00 -1.16 17.79
CA ASP A 31 -15.77 -1.86 16.75
C ASP A 31 -16.55 -0.90 15.84
N VAL A 32 -16.56 -1.20 14.55
CA VAL A 32 -17.36 -0.46 13.57
C VAL A 32 -18.18 -1.40 12.70
N LYS A 33 -19.51 -1.26 12.75
CA LYS A 33 -20.44 -2.00 11.91
C LYS A 33 -20.81 -1.20 10.68
N LEU A 34 -20.07 -1.43 9.58
CA LEU A 34 -20.33 -0.78 8.28
C LEU A 34 -21.57 -1.38 7.62
N ASN A 35 -22.39 -0.52 6.96
CA ASN A 35 -23.56 -0.96 6.21
C ASN A 35 -23.23 -1.52 4.83
N GLY A 36 -24.23 -2.13 4.15
CA GLY A 36 -24.08 -2.72 2.83
C GLY A 36 -24.09 -1.74 1.66
N LYS A 37 -24.57 -0.49 1.85
CA LYS A 37 -24.63 0.55 0.80
C LYS A 37 -23.38 1.41 0.71
N LEU A 38 -22.51 1.36 1.73
CA LEU A 38 -21.31 2.18 1.81
C LEU A 38 -20.35 1.93 0.63
N LYS A 39 -20.01 2.99 -0.11
CA LYS A 39 -19.17 2.98 -1.31
C LYS A 39 -17.79 3.59 -1.06
N LYS A 40 -17.72 4.61 -0.19
CA LYS A 40 -16.48 5.37 0.07
C LYS A 40 -16.26 5.60 1.56
N ILE A 41 -14.99 5.45 1.99
CA ILE A 41 -14.48 5.89 3.28
C ILE A 41 -13.42 6.96 2.97
N GLY A 42 -13.57 8.15 3.57
CA GLY A 42 -12.71 9.31 3.33
C GLY A 42 -11.34 9.19 3.99
N ASP A 43 -10.50 10.20 3.74
CA ASP A 43 -9.16 10.27 4.30
C ASP A 43 -9.25 10.48 5.82
N TYR A 44 -8.40 9.79 6.59
CA TYR A 44 -8.37 9.88 8.06
C TYR A 44 -9.70 9.55 8.77
N ALA A 45 -10.66 8.93 8.11
CA ALA A 45 -12.02 8.77 8.64
C ALA A 45 -12.08 8.00 9.97
N PHE A 46 -11.20 7.03 10.17
CA PHE A 46 -11.05 6.23 11.39
C PHE A 46 -9.58 6.20 11.87
N TYR A 47 -8.91 7.33 11.76
CA TYR A 47 -7.53 7.47 12.20
C TYR A 47 -7.45 7.45 13.73
N HIS A 48 -6.58 6.59 14.30
CA HIS A 48 -6.39 6.43 15.75
C HIS A 48 -7.68 6.24 16.53
N THR A 49 -8.52 5.27 16.12
CA THR A 49 -9.80 4.98 16.80
C THR A 49 -9.77 3.76 17.72
N GLY A 50 -8.76 2.90 17.63
CA GLY A 50 -8.67 1.69 18.45
C GLY A 50 -9.35 0.45 17.83
N ILE A 51 -9.87 0.53 16.59
CA ILE A 51 -10.55 -0.57 15.92
C ILE A 51 -9.66 -1.81 15.84
N SER A 52 -10.16 -2.93 16.36
CA SER A 52 -9.47 -4.23 16.32
C SER A 52 -10.08 -5.19 15.29
N THR A 53 -11.38 -5.08 15.03
CA THR A 53 -12.11 -5.91 14.09
C THR A 53 -12.74 -5.07 12.99
N LEU A 54 -12.34 -5.32 11.74
CA LEU A 54 -12.87 -4.60 10.56
C LEU A 54 -13.47 -5.56 9.55
N LYS A 55 -14.78 -5.46 9.33
CA LYS A 55 -15.52 -6.22 8.31
C LYS A 55 -15.94 -5.29 7.17
N LEU A 56 -15.14 -5.22 6.11
CA LEU A 56 -15.46 -4.44 4.92
C LEU A 56 -16.61 -5.08 4.13
N LYS A 57 -17.69 -4.34 3.94
CA LYS A 57 -18.89 -4.81 3.19
C LYS A 57 -18.66 -4.79 1.68
N ASN A 58 -19.58 -5.42 0.94
CA ASN A 58 -19.39 -5.77 -0.48
C ASN A 58 -19.38 -4.60 -1.47
N ASN A 59 -19.82 -3.40 -1.07
CA ASN A 59 -19.94 -2.25 -1.97
C ASN A 59 -18.82 -1.21 -1.87
N ILE A 60 -17.94 -1.30 -0.87
CA ILE A 60 -16.84 -0.36 -0.69
C ILE A 60 -15.91 -0.42 -1.90
N GLN A 61 -15.68 0.74 -2.53
CA GLN A 61 -14.86 0.92 -3.73
C GLN A 61 -13.58 1.71 -3.44
N ILE A 62 -13.65 2.67 -2.53
CA ILE A 62 -12.56 3.59 -2.22
C ILE A 62 -12.38 3.66 -0.71
N ILE A 63 -11.14 3.51 -0.26
CA ILE A 63 -10.72 3.81 1.10
C ILE A 63 -9.58 4.81 0.98
N GLY A 64 -9.70 5.94 1.66
CA GLY A 64 -8.84 7.10 1.55
C GLY A 64 -7.47 6.94 2.21
N GLU A 65 -6.70 8.01 2.15
CA GLU A 65 -5.40 8.12 2.81
C GLU A 65 -5.57 8.02 4.32
N GLN A 66 -4.73 7.21 4.98
CA GLN A 66 -4.70 7.02 6.43
C GLN A 66 -6.06 6.71 7.08
N ALA A 67 -7.04 6.22 6.30
CA ALA A 67 -8.42 6.04 6.76
C ALA A 67 -8.55 5.12 7.98
N PHE A 68 -7.66 4.18 8.16
CA PHE A 68 -7.60 3.25 9.30
C PHE A 68 -6.21 3.18 9.93
N ALA A 69 -5.35 4.19 9.75
CA ALA A 69 -4.03 4.19 10.36
C ALA A 69 -4.12 4.34 11.90
N GLY A 70 -3.13 3.80 12.63
CA GLY A 70 -3.09 3.87 14.09
C GLY A 70 -4.20 3.07 14.77
N ASN A 71 -4.52 1.88 14.28
CA ASN A 71 -5.54 0.99 14.84
C ASN A 71 -4.95 -0.38 15.25
N ASN A 72 -5.79 -1.27 15.78
CA ASN A 72 -5.39 -2.60 16.27
C ASN A 72 -5.80 -3.75 15.32
N ILE A 73 -5.98 -3.45 14.01
CA ILE A 73 -6.49 -4.40 13.02
C ILE A 73 -5.42 -5.46 12.70
N LYS A 74 -5.77 -6.75 12.89
CA LYS A 74 -4.87 -7.90 12.62
C LYS A 74 -5.03 -8.49 11.22
N THR A 75 -6.23 -8.40 10.65
CA THR A 75 -6.55 -8.99 9.35
C THR A 75 -7.62 -8.17 8.64
N VAL A 76 -7.45 -7.95 7.35
CA VAL A 76 -8.47 -7.30 6.51
C VAL A 76 -8.79 -8.13 5.27
N LYS A 77 -10.09 -8.24 4.95
CA LYS A 77 -10.60 -8.94 3.75
C LYS A 77 -11.34 -7.95 2.87
N PHE A 78 -10.77 -7.67 1.70
CA PHE A 78 -11.39 -6.75 0.73
C PHE A 78 -12.40 -7.47 -0.16
N ASN A 79 -13.44 -6.75 -0.52
CA ASN A 79 -14.47 -7.18 -1.47
C ASN A 79 -13.95 -7.14 -2.93
N LYS A 80 -14.77 -7.59 -3.90
CA LYS A 80 -14.42 -7.58 -5.33
C LYS A 80 -14.49 -6.19 -5.98
N LYS A 81 -15.20 -5.23 -5.37
CA LYS A 81 -15.46 -3.92 -5.94
C LYS A 81 -14.42 -2.88 -5.55
N ILE A 82 -13.51 -3.19 -4.62
CA ILE A 82 -12.46 -2.25 -4.19
C ILE A 82 -11.59 -1.83 -5.39
N LYS A 83 -11.45 -0.52 -5.60
CA LYS A 83 -10.71 0.11 -6.70
C LYS A 83 -9.45 0.80 -6.21
N LEU A 84 -9.54 1.45 -5.02
CA LEU A 84 -8.46 2.22 -4.44
C LEU A 84 -8.32 1.91 -2.95
N ILE A 85 -7.08 1.70 -2.52
CA ILE A 85 -6.64 1.67 -1.13
C ILE A 85 -5.58 2.77 -1.02
N GLY A 86 -5.90 3.81 -0.26
CA GLY A 86 -5.15 5.06 -0.17
C GLY A 86 -3.79 4.90 0.51
N LYS A 87 -3.03 5.98 0.48
CA LYS A 87 -1.69 6.07 1.04
C LYS A 87 -1.76 5.87 2.57
N TYR A 88 -0.86 5.07 3.12
CA TYR A 88 -0.79 4.74 4.56
C TYR A 88 -2.11 4.30 5.19
N CYS A 89 -3.04 3.77 4.39
CA CYS A 89 -4.42 3.48 4.80
C CYS A 89 -4.54 2.61 6.05
N PHE A 90 -3.65 1.64 6.22
CA PHE A 90 -3.57 0.73 7.37
C PHE A 90 -2.20 0.78 8.04
N ASP A 91 -1.48 1.90 7.93
CA ASP A 91 -0.22 2.07 8.62
C ASP A 91 -0.41 2.03 10.15
N ASP A 92 0.64 1.70 10.89
CA ASP A 92 0.57 1.57 12.35
C ASP A 92 -0.61 0.70 12.83
N ASN A 93 -0.75 -0.49 12.24
CA ASN A 93 -1.71 -1.53 12.63
C ASN A 93 -0.98 -2.86 12.92
N LEU A 94 -1.65 -3.74 13.65
CA LEU A 94 -1.18 -5.11 13.90
C LEU A 94 -1.37 -6.05 12.69
N LEU A 95 -1.54 -5.48 11.51
CA LEU A 95 -1.97 -6.18 10.30
C LEU A 95 -0.91 -7.15 9.78
N ARG A 96 -1.20 -8.44 9.80
CA ARG A 96 -0.32 -9.51 9.28
C ARG A 96 -0.80 -10.12 7.98
N LYS A 97 -2.11 -10.07 7.71
CA LYS A 97 -2.71 -10.70 6.52
C LYS A 97 -3.73 -9.78 5.86
N VAL A 98 -3.56 -9.62 4.55
CA VAL A 98 -4.46 -8.85 3.67
C VAL A 98 -5.00 -9.78 2.60
N TYR A 99 -6.32 -9.89 2.48
CA TYR A 99 -6.96 -10.73 1.47
C TYR A 99 -7.60 -9.85 0.39
N LEU A 100 -7.13 -9.96 -0.84
CA LEU A 100 -7.64 -9.24 -2.01
C LEU A 100 -8.39 -10.18 -2.96
N ARG A 101 -9.60 -9.79 -3.35
CA ARG A 101 -10.44 -10.49 -4.32
C ARG A 101 -10.48 -9.80 -5.70
N SER A 102 -9.76 -8.69 -5.84
CA SER A 102 -9.59 -7.88 -7.05
C SER A 102 -8.16 -7.34 -7.13
N ASN A 103 -7.84 -6.58 -8.18
CA ASN A 103 -6.58 -5.86 -8.35
C ASN A 103 -6.81 -4.34 -8.17
N PRO A 104 -7.01 -3.81 -6.95
CA PRO A 104 -7.16 -2.38 -6.74
C PRO A 104 -5.85 -1.65 -7.02
N ARG A 105 -5.96 -0.33 -7.18
CA ARG A 105 -4.82 0.56 -6.99
C ARG A 105 -4.47 0.54 -5.50
N ILE A 106 -3.24 0.16 -5.17
CA ILE A 106 -2.71 0.18 -3.81
C ILE A 106 -1.63 1.25 -3.79
N GLU A 107 -1.81 2.26 -2.95
CA GLU A 107 -0.87 3.37 -2.83
C GLU A 107 0.28 3.03 -1.88
N GLU A 108 1.28 3.92 -1.83
CA GLU A 108 2.47 3.76 -1.00
C GLU A 108 2.08 3.63 0.48
N GLY A 109 2.74 2.71 1.20
CA GLY A 109 2.49 2.52 2.63
C GLY A 109 1.09 2.06 3.01
N ALA A 110 0.20 1.73 2.05
CA ALA A 110 -1.19 1.36 2.34
C ALA A 110 -1.33 0.21 3.36
N PHE A 111 -0.31 -0.60 3.51
CA PHE A 111 -0.23 -1.68 4.50
C PHE A 111 1.13 -1.66 5.19
N PRO A 112 1.22 -2.12 6.47
CA PRO A 112 2.50 -2.35 7.13
C PRO A 112 3.44 -3.22 6.27
N LYS A 113 4.74 -2.94 6.30
CA LYS A 113 5.74 -3.63 5.47
C LYS A 113 5.78 -5.15 5.65
N ASP A 114 5.42 -5.63 6.84
CA ASP A 114 5.40 -7.06 7.17
C ASP A 114 4.08 -7.75 6.82
N ALA A 115 3.06 -7.01 6.42
CA ALA A 115 1.78 -7.56 6.03
C ALA A 115 1.90 -8.42 4.76
N VAL A 116 1.30 -9.61 4.78
CA VAL A 116 1.30 -10.54 3.63
C VAL A 116 0.03 -10.37 2.81
N ILE A 117 0.17 -9.93 1.56
CA ILE A 117 -0.95 -9.83 0.63
C ILE A 117 -1.24 -11.19 -0.02
N GLN A 118 -2.48 -11.65 0.13
CA GLN A 118 -2.98 -12.87 -0.51
C GLN A 118 -4.07 -12.51 -1.53
N TYR A 119 -3.87 -12.97 -2.76
CA TYR A 119 -4.88 -12.81 -3.80
C TYR A 119 -5.70 -14.09 -3.97
N SER A 120 -6.98 -13.97 -4.31
CA SER A 120 -7.79 -15.13 -4.71
C SER A 120 -7.21 -15.76 -5.99
N LYS A 121 -7.49 -17.06 -6.22
CA LYS A 121 -6.97 -17.81 -7.39
C LYS A 121 -7.26 -17.13 -8.74
N LYS A 122 -8.38 -16.42 -8.86
CA LYS A 122 -8.81 -15.74 -10.10
C LYS A 122 -8.16 -14.37 -10.32
N VAL A 123 -7.40 -13.86 -9.37
CA VAL A 123 -6.82 -12.52 -9.41
C VAL A 123 -5.31 -12.63 -9.58
N LYS A 124 -4.75 -11.90 -10.56
CA LYS A 124 -3.30 -11.82 -10.75
C LYS A 124 -2.69 -10.92 -9.67
N ASN A 125 -1.65 -11.39 -9.03
CA ASN A 125 -0.91 -10.65 -8.02
C ASN A 125 -0.35 -9.35 -8.59
N ARG A 126 -0.49 -8.24 -7.86
CA ARG A 126 0.05 -6.93 -8.21
C ARG A 126 1.11 -6.53 -7.19
N GLY A 127 2.23 -6.00 -7.67
CA GLY A 127 3.23 -5.40 -6.79
C GLY A 127 2.70 -4.14 -6.11
N SER A 128 3.21 -3.85 -4.94
CA SER A 128 3.01 -2.58 -4.22
C SER A 128 4.23 -2.27 -3.38
N VAL A 129 4.42 -0.99 -3.05
CA VAL A 129 5.55 -0.50 -2.25
C VAL A 129 5.06 -0.19 -0.85
N ALA A 130 5.78 -0.68 0.16
CA ALA A 130 5.54 -0.37 1.57
C ALA A 130 6.37 0.84 2.03
N GLU A 131 7.62 0.92 1.57
CA GLU A 131 8.53 2.02 1.91
C GLU A 131 9.31 2.47 0.68
N LEU A 132 9.56 3.76 0.54
CA LEU A 132 10.32 4.34 -0.55
C LEU A 132 11.05 5.61 -0.12
N GLU A 133 12.37 5.64 -0.28
CA GLU A 133 13.20 6.77 0.15
C GLU A 133 14.45 6.89 -0.74
N TYR A 134 14.84 8.10 -1.11
CA TYR A 134 16.13 8.36 -1.73
C TYR A 134 16.95 9.35 -0.91
N ARG A 135 18.17 8.94 -0.51
CA ARG A 135 19.12 9.77 0.23
C ARG A 135 20.14 10.36 -0.74
N VAL A 136 20.13 11.67 -0.88
CA VAL A 136 21.00 12.42 -1.82
C VAL A 136 22.48 12.25 -1.46
N LYS A 137 22.85 12.46 -0.19
CA LYS A 137 24.24 12.34 0.28
C LYS A 137 24.88 11.00 -0.07
N THR A 138 24.16 9.90 0.10
CA THR A 138 24.68 8.55 -0.15
C THR A 138 24.36 8.02 -1.54
N LYS A 139 23.54 8.72 -2.32
CA LYS A 139 23.00 8.30 -3.62
C LYS A 139 22.34 6.90 -3.58
N LYS A 140 21.67 6.61 -2.47
CA LYS A 140 21.00 5.31 -2.25
C LYS A 140 19.49 5.45 -2.30
N LEU A 141 18.86 4.57 -3.06
CA LEU A 141 17.42 4.38 -3.09
C LEU A 141 17.05 3.16 -2.25
N TYR A 142 16.17 3.38 -1.29
CA TYR A 142 15.63 2.33 -0.45
C TYR A 142 14.22 2.01 -0.91
N VAL A 143 13.95 0.72 -1.11
CA VAL A 143 12.64 0.23 -1.57
C VAL A 143 12.25 -0.97 -0.74
N VAL A 144 11.08 -0.93 -0.11
CA VAL A 144 10.46 -2.10 0.51
C VAL A 144 9.19 -2.40 -0.26
N ALA A 145 9.07 -3.61 -0.81
CA ALA A 145 7.86 -4.08 -1.46
C ALA A 145 6.97 -4.82 -0.46
N ASN A 146 5.67 -4.63 -0.57
CA ASN A 146 4.72 -5.44 0.21
C ASN A 146 4.87 -6.92 -0.15
N LYS A 147 4.86 -7.77 0.88
CA LYS A 147 5.08 -9.20 0.77
C LYS A 147 3.90 -9.90 0.11
N ILE A 148 4.13 -10.52 -1.03
CA ILE A 148 3.13 -11.32 -1.75
C ILE A 148 3.33 -12.80 -1.44
N LYS A 149 2.27 -13.51 -1.02
CA LYS A 149 2.32 -14.95 -0.75
C LYS A 149 2.84 -15.72 -1.97
N LYS A 150 3.80 -16.62 -1.77
CA LYS A 150 4.46 -17.45 -2.78
C LYS A 150 5.31 -16.69 -3.81
N ALA A 151 5.50 -15.37 -3.70
CA ALA A 151 6.45 -14.68 -4.55
C ALA A 151 7.88 -15.15 -4.26
N SER A 152 8.63 -15.40 -5.32
CA SER A 152 10.06 -15.75 -5.23
C SER A 152 10.96 -14.52 -5.15
N GLY A 153 10.43 -13.35 -5.51
CA GLY A 153 11.10 -12.07 -5.43
C GLY A 153 10.32 -10.98 -6.16
N TYR A 154 10.96 -9.82 -6.33
CA TYR A 154 10.38 -8.68 -7.01
C TYR A 154 11.28 -8.17 -8.12
N GLN A 155 10.66 -7.72 -9.19
CA GLN A 155 11.32 -6.88 -10.16
C GLN A 155 10.98 -5.42 -9.88
N ILE A 156 12.00 -4.59 -9.79
CA ILE A 156 11.90 -3.15 -9.49
C ILE A 156 12.38 -2.39 -10.71
N VAL A 157 11.65 -1.36 -11.08
CA VAL A 157 11.94 -0.50 -12.21
C VAL A 157 11.96 0.94 -11.75
N ILE A 158 13.04 1.65 -12.08
CA ILE A 158 13.23 3.06 -11.80
C ILE A 158 13.06 3.83 -13.11
N THR A 159 12.24 4.88 -13.08
CA THR A 159 11.99 5.78 -14.21
C THR A 159 12.08 7.24 -13.78
N GLN A 160 12.33 8.13 -14.72
CA GLN A 160 12.18 9.57 -14.56
C GLN A 160 11.13 10.09 -15.54
N LYS A 161 10.60 11.31 -15.32
CA LYS A 161 9.57 12.07 -16.08
C LYS A 161 8.89 11.33 -17.27
N SER A 162 9.66 10.74 -18.16
CA SER A 162 9.18 9.91 -19.27
C SER A 162 8.95 8.48 -18.77
N ASN A 163 8.01 7.75 -19.37
CA ASN A 163 7.78 6.32 -19.09
C ASN A 163 8.94 5.41 -19.52
N LYS A 164 10.05 5.96 -20.04
CA LYS A 164 11.23 5.18 -20.43
C LYS A 164 11.86 4.53 -19.20
N LEU A 165 12.09 3.24 -19.33
CA LEU A 165 12.80 2.44 -18.37
C LEU A 165 14.25 2.90 -18.27
N LYS A 166 14.68 3.37 -17.11
CA LYS A 166 16.08 3.77 -16.86
C LYS A 166 16.90 2.64 -16.24
N LYS A 167 16.36 1.89 -15.31
CA LYS A 167 17.07 0.77 -14.66
C LYS A 167 16.11 -0.30 -14.15
N LYS A 168 16.49 -1.58 -14.33
CA LYS A 168 15.81 -2.76 -13.80
C LYS A 168 16.64 -3.42 -12.71
N PHE A 169 15.99 -3.84 -11.64
CA PHE A 169 16.58 -4.64 -10.57
C PHE A 169 15.67 -5.83 -10.24
N ASN A 170 16.29 -6.97 -9.92
CA ASN A 170 15.59 -8.14 -9.43
C ASN A 170 16.08 -8.43 -8.01
N THR A 171 15.14 -8.65 -7.08
CA THR A 171 15.49 -9.11 -5.73
C THR A 171 15.59 -10.63 -5.70
N LYS A 172 16.32 -11.18 -4.73
CA LYS A 172 16.30 -12.60 -4.41
C LYS A 172 15.22 -12.91 -3.37
N LYS A 173 14.87 -14.19 -3.21
CA LYS A 173 13.83 -14.63 -2.27
C LYS A 173 14.04 -14.16 -0.83
N GLY A 174 15.26 -14.18 -0.33
CA GLY A 174 15.61 -13.75 1.03
C GLY A 174 15.57 -12.24 1.27
N GLU A 175 15.44 -11.43 0.21
CA GLU A 175 15.41 -9.95 0.28
C GLU A 175 13.99 -9.38 0.39
N LEU A 176 12.96 -10.23 0.36
CA LEU A 176 11.55 -9.81 0.35
C LEU A 176 11.13 -9.02 1.60
N ASN A 177 11.79 -9.25 2.73
CA ASN A 177 11.46 -8.64 4.03
C ASN A 177 12.48 -7.59 4.46
N LYS A 178 13.48 -7.31 3.63
CA LYS A 178 14.53 -6.34 3.94
C LYS A 178 14.33 -5.08 3.10
N LYS A 179 14.73 -3.96 3.66
CA LYS A 179 14.83 -2.70 2.93
C LYS A 179 15.90 -2.87 1.84
N LEU A 180 15.47 -2.99 0.58
CA LEU A 180 16.38 -3.14 -0.55
C LEU A 180 17.10 -1.81 -0.78
N LYS A 181 18.43 -1.86 -0.66
CA LYS A 181 19.32 -0.73 -0.83
C LYS A 181 19.90 -0.74 -2.24
N LEU A 182 19.40 0.13 -3.10
CA LEU A 182 19.88 0.27 -4.47
C LEU A 182 20.90 1.42 -4.54
N ASN A 183 22.14 1.08 -4.90
CA ASN A 183 23.17 2.09 -5.11
C ASN A 183 23.01 2.71 -6.51
N LEU A 184 22.63 3.99 -6.56
CA LEU A 184 22.45 4.75 -7.80
C LEU A 184 23.66 5.65 -8.13
N LYS A 185 24.78 5.49 -7.42
CA LYS A 185 25.96 6.35 -7.57
C LYS A 185 26.44 6.43 -9.02
N TYR A 186 26.54 5.30 -9.70
CA TYR A 186 26.93 5.22 -11.11
C TYR A 186 25.90 5.89 -12.01
N GLN A 187 24.63 5.54 -11.90
CA GLN A 187 23.56 6.08 -12.74
C GLN A 187 23.39 7.60 -12.58
N VAL A 188 23.70 8.15 -11.42
CA VAL A 188 23.69 9.59 -11.18
C VAL A 188 24.92 10.25 -11.80
N LYS A 189 26.11 9.64 -11.66
CA LYS A 189 27.37 10.13 -12.26
C LYS A 189 27.27 10.21 -13.76
N GLU A 190 26.80 9.16 -14.42
CA GLU A 190 26.66 9.06 -15.87
C GLU A 190 25.42 9.82 -16.43
N GLY A 191 24.70 10.57 -15.60
CA GLY A 191 23.52 11.32 -16.02
C GLY A 191 22.31 10.49 -16.44
N VAL A 192 22.36 9.17 -16.27
CA VAL A 192 21.25 8.23 -16.57
C VAL A 192 20.05 8.54 -15.68
N ILE A 193 20.27 8.93 -14.43
CA ILE A 193 19.26 9.38 -13.48
C ILE A 193 19.72 10.73 -12.92
N LYS A 194 19.00 11.80 -13.25
CA LYS A 194 19.25 13.14 -12.70
C LYS A 194 18.40 13.31 -11.45
N VAL A 195 19.03 13.50 -10.30
CA VAL A 195 18.37 13.72 -9.01
C VAL A 195 18.56 15.16 -8.57
N ASN A 196 17.53 15.96 -8.78
CA ASN A 196 17.47 17.34 -8.26
C ASN A 196 16.01 17.70 -7.96
N SER A 197 15.76 18.87 -7.41
CA SER A 197 14.41 19.37 -7.07
C SER A 197 13.43 19.40 -8.26
N ARG A 198 13.93 19.48 -9.49
CA ARG A 198 13.13 19.56 -10.72
C ARG A 198 12.85 18.19 -11.35
N ASN A 199 13.59 17.13 -10.99
CA ASN A 199 13.50 15.81 -11.60
C ASN A 199 13.01 14.75 -10.62
N SER A 200 11.74 14.39 -10.72
CA SER A 200 11.17 13.31 -9.91
C SER A 200 11.65 11.94 -10.39
N ILE A 201 12.03 11.11 -9.43
CA ILE A 201 12.27 9.68 -9.63
C ILE A 201 10.98 8.92 -9.32
N TYR A 202 10.70 7.90 -10.09
CA TYR A 202 9.55 7.02 -9.88
C TYR A 202 9.98 5.57 -9.84
N VAL A 203 9.28 4.78 -9.02
CA VAL A 203 9.49 3.35 -8.89
C VAL A 203 8.22 2.59 -9.23
N LYS A 204 8.37 1.46 -9.90
CA LYS A 204 7.34 0.42 -10.05
C LYS A 204 7.92 -0.90 -9.57
N VAL A 205 7.07 -1.72 -8.97
CA VAL A 205 7.43 -3.08 -8.55
C VAL A 205 6.44 -4.09 -9.08
N ARG A 206 6.90 -5.32 -9.34
CA ARG A 206 6.03 -6.47 -9.57
C ARG A 206 6.63 -7.72 -8.95
N PRO A 207 5.83 -8.63 -8.39
CA PRO A 207 6.33 -9.91 -7.93
C PRO A 207 6.73 -10.79 -9.10
N TYR A 208 7.64 -11.72 -8.88
CA TYR A 208 7.85 -12.87 -9.74
C TYR A 208 7.76 -14.17 -8.96
N PHE A 209 7.41 -15.25 -9.65
CA PHE A 209 7.22 -16.59 -9.14
C PHE A 209 8.07 -17.55 -9.96
N GLY A 210 8.62 -18.60 -9.32
CA GLY A 210 9.46 -19.59 -9.99
C GLY A 210 10.97 -19.28 -9.91
N LYS A 211 11.77 -20.19 -10.46
CA LYS A 211 13.24 -20.15 -10.43
C LYS A 211 13.82 -19.42 -11.66
N LYS A 212 15.16 -19.26 -11.67
CA LYS A 212 15.99 -18.42 -12.55
C LYS A 212 15.53 -18.33 -14.03
N ASN A 213 15.24 -19.45 -14.67
CA ASN A 213 14.89 -19.52 -16.10
C ASN A 213 13.38 -19.67 -16.38
N ASN A 214 12.54 -19.81 -15.35
CA ASN A 214 11.10 -19.98 -15.50
C ASN A 214 10.34 -19.00 -14.59
N LYS A 215 10.64 -17.71 -14.72
CA LYS A 215 10.00 -16.65 -13.95
C LYS A 215 8.66 -16.26 -14.56
N LYS A 216 7.58 -16.45 -13.80
CA LYS A 216 6.25 -15.88 -14.11
C LYS A 216 6.09 -14.57 -13.34
N TYR A 217 5.73 -13.50 -14.02
CA TYR A 217 5.60 -12.17 -13.42
C TYR A 217 4.15 -11.82 -13.11
N GLY A 218 3.91 -11.26 -11.93
CA GLY A 218 2.65 -10.61 -11.60
C GLY A 218 2.51 -9.22 -12.27
N LYS A 219 1.40 -8.55 -12.00
CA LYS A 219 1.15 -7.21 -12.53
C LYS A 219 2.06 -6.16 -11.87
N TRP A 220 2.44 -5.13 -12.64
CA TRP A 220 3.12 -3.96 -12.10
C TRP A 220 2.25 -3.21 -11.10
N SER A 221 2.89 -2.63 -10.09
CA SER A 221 2.30 -1.60 -9.24
C SER A 221 1.91 -0.36 -10.04
N ILE A 222 1.24 0.56 -9.39
CA ILE A 222 1.21 1.95 -9.82
C ILE A 222 2.65 2.52 -9.83
N LYS A 223 2.78 3.72 -10.31
CA LYS A 223 4.05 4.48 -10.35
C LYS A 223 4.12 5.31 -9.06
N TYR A 224 5.08 4.98 -8.18
CA TYR A 224 5.32 5.70 -6.93
C TYR A 224 6.36 6.79 -7.17
N LYS A 225 6.05 8.02 -6.76
CA LYS A 225 7.03 9.11 -6.71
C LYS A 225 7.95 8.88 -5.51
N VAL A 226 9.26 9.01 -5.73
CA VAL A 226 10.27 8.81 -4.67
C VAL A 226 10.41 10.10 -3.87
N PRO A 227 10.20 10.09 -2.56
CA PRO A 227 10.63 11.17 -1.68
C PRO A 227 12.15 11.33 -1.75
N VAL A 228 12.63 12.56 -1.86
CA VAL A 228 14.06 12.89 -1.91
C VAL A 228 14.42 13.63 -0.65
N TYR A 229 15.30 13.05 0.15
CA TYR A 229 15.82 13.65 1.37
C TYR A 229 17.26 14.13 1.12
N LEU A 230 17.54 15.37 1.52
CA LEU A 230 18.84 16.05 1.41
C LEU A 230 19.90 15.53 2.38
#